data_5ec5f26f5f86f43ccd22a147fca3ccb1
#
_entry.id   5ec5f26f5f86f43ccd22a147fca3ccb1
#
_cell.length_a   1.000
_cell.length_b   1.000
_cell.length_c   1.000
_cell.angle_alpha   90.00
_cell.angle_beta   90.00
_cell.angle_gamma   90.00
#
_symmetry.space_group_name_H-M   'P 1'
#
loop_
_entity.id
_entity.type
_entity.pdbx_description
1 polymer ?
#
loop_
_entity_poly.entity_id
_entity_poly.type
_entity_poly.pdbx_seq_one_letter_code
_entity_poly.pdbx_strand_id
1 'polypeptide(L)'
;PARGQLPALVPVQDPNTQASFVAQRILELRDEGIELEEIAVLYRAHYQAMELQMELTNRGIPFNITSGLRFFEQAHIKDVAAFMKLAVNRKDEVAFKRIARMLPGIGVISASKLWLEWLNSPITKSDDPPISFSEHLEKFKVPSKSKNTWIQFGYTMDELCPDGELAPPREMISSILGGVYDDYMRSKFTNYDNRIQDLEQLKRYSEQFDDSTDFLGQLALLSGVE
;
A
#
# COMPACT_ATOMS: atom_id res chain seq x y z
N PRO A 1 35.96 8.23 -28.32
CA PRO A 1 35.00 7.28 -27.73
C PRO A 1 34.51 6.36 -28.83
N ALA A 2 34.58 5.02 -28.59
CA ALA A 2 34.03 4.04 -29.51
C ALA A 2 32.50 4.30 -29.65
N ARG A 3 31.97 4.29 -30.89
CA ARG A 3 30.53 4.37 -31.11
C ARG A 3 29.93 3.07 -30.58
N GLY A 4 29.11 3.18 -29.49
CA GLY A 4 28.31 2.08 -29.00
C GLY A 4 27.21 1.68 -29.98
N GLN A 5 26.43 0.65 -29.61
CA GLN A 5 25.23 0.26 -30.37
C GLN A 5 24.22 1.41 -30.38
N LEU A 6 23.47 1.55 -31.47
CA LEU A 6 22.40 2.52 -31.56
C LEU A 6 21.26 2.13 -30.58
N PRO A 7 20.62 3.11 -29.95
CA PRO A 7 19.46 2.84 -29.09
C PRO A 7 18.32 2.22 -29.92
N ALA A 8 17.66 1.22 -29.33
CA ALA A 8 16.48 0.59 -29.91
C ALA A 8 15.20 1.13 -29.26
N LEU A 9 14.19 1.44 -30.06
CA LEU A 9 12.84 1.75 -29.58
C LEU A 9 12.00 0.48 -29.63
N VAL A 10 11.46 0.07 -28.48
CA VAL A 10 10.63 -1.13 -28.37
C VAL A 10 9.21 -0.69 -27.97
N PRO A 11 8.25 -0.63 -28.90
CA PRO A 11 6.86 -0.35 -28.58
C PRO A 11 6.24 -1.57 -27.89
N VAL A 12 5.57 -1.35 -26.76
CA VAL A 12 4.84 -2.38 -26.00
C VAL A 12 3.40 -1.88 -25.72
N GLN A 13 2.48 -2.81 -25.45
CA GLN A 13 1.06 -2.49 -25.34
C GLN A 13 0.65 -1.99 -23.94
N ASP A 14 1.33 -2.47 -22.90
CA ASP A 14 0.96 -2.23 -21.52
C ASP A 14 2.20 -2.31 -20.59
N PRO A 15 2.10 -1.81 -19.33
CA PRO A 15 3.20 -1.82 -18.37
C PRO A 15 3.70 -3.23 -17.99
N ASN A 16 2.83 -4.23 -17.94
CA ASN A 16 3.23 -5.61 -17.62
C ASN A 16 4.10 -6.21 -18.73
N THR A 17 3.68 -6.03 -19.98
CA THR A 17 4.48 -6.42 -21.16
C THR A 17 5.82 -5.70 -21.18
N GLN A 18 5.85 -4.39 -20.79
CA GLN A 18 7.08 -3.64 -20.66
C GLN A 18 8.02 -4.22 -19.60
N ALA A 19 7.48 -4.52 -18.42
CA ALA A 19 8.23 -5.10 -17.32
C ALA A 19 8.83 -6.47 -17.69
N SER A 20 8.02 -7.34 -18.28
CA SER A 20 8.47 -8.66 -18.77
C SER A 20 9.57 -8.55 -19.83
N PHE A 21 9.42 -7.62 -20.78
CA PHE A 21 10.45 -7.37 -21.80
C PHE A 21 11.76 -6.91 -21.17
N VAL A 22 11.71 -5.94 -20.24
CA VAL A 22 12.92 -5.42 -19.58
C VAL A 22 13.60 -6.51 -18.76
N ALA A 23 12.82 -7.27 -17.96
CA ALA A 23 13.37 -8.37 -17.17
C ALA A 23 14.01 -9.45 -18.05
N GLN A 24 13.37 -9.79 -19.17
CA GLN A 24 13.93 -10.73 -20.14
C GLN A 24 15.25 -10.20 -20.73
N ARG A 25 15.30 -8.94 -21.11
CA ARG A 25 16.53 -8.33 -21.67
C ARG A 25 17.67 -8.27 -20.64
N ILE A 26 17.35 -8.05 -19.37
CA ILE A 26 18.35 -8.13 -18.28
C ILE A 26 18.96 -9.54 -18.21
N LEU A 27 18.14 -10.59 -18.28
CA LEU A 27 18.61 -11.98 -18.25
C LEU A 27 19.49 -12.30 -19.48
N GLU A 28 19.09 -11.86 -20.67
CA GLU A 28 19.89 -12.02 -21.90
C GLU A 28 21.25 -11.34 -21.77
N LEU A 29 21.31 -10.10 -21.28
CA LEU A 29 22.54 -9.36 -21.07
C LEU A 29 23.45 -10.06 -20.06
N ARG A 30 22.89 -10.61 -18.98
CA ARG A 30 23.63 -11.43 -18.02
C ARG A 30 24.21 -12.67 -18.68
N ASP A 31 23.44 -13.34 -19.54
CA ASP A 31 23.88 -14.55 -20.25
C ASP A 31 24.95 -14.21 -21.34
N GLU A 32 24.94 -12.96 -21.82
CA GLU A 32 26.00 -12.39 -22.66
C GLU A 32 27.28 -12.04 -21.86
N GLY A 33 27.26 -12.17 -20.52
CA GLY A 33 28.39 -11.92 -19.62
C GLY A 33 28.48 -10.52 -19.05
N ILE A 34 27.41 -9.75 -19.11
CA ILE A 34 27.30 -8.44 -18.44
C ILE A 34 26.83 -8.66 -17.01
N GLU A 35 27.58 -8.15 -16.04
CA GLU A 35 27.22 -8.25 -14.64
C GLU A 35 25.94 -7.40 -14.33
N LEU A 36 25.06 -7.90 -13.46
CA LEU A 36 23.81 -7.20 -13.14
C LEU A 36 24.05 -5.79 -12.59
N GLU A 37 25.15 -5.56 -11.92
CA GLU A 37 25.59 -4.26 -11.37
C GLU A 37 25.94 -3.23 -12.46
N GLU A 38 26.20 -3.68 -13.68
CA GLU A 38 26.48 -2.83 -14.85
C GLU A 38 25.21 -2.45 -15.62
N ILE A 39 24.05 -2.99 -15.23
CA ILE A 39 22.77 -2.74 -15.88
C ILE A 39 21.97 -1.70 -15.08
N ALA A 40 21.54 -0.63 -15.74
CA ALA A 40 20.68 0.39 -15.12
C ALA A 40 19.39 0.60 -15.91
N VAL A 41 18.26 0.68 -15.19
CA VAL A 41 16.97 1.04 -15.75
C VAL A 41 16.55 2.41 -15.23
N LEU A 42 16.25 3.34 -16.14
CA LEU A 42 15.88 4.71 -15.81
C LEU A 42 14.38 4.94 -16.03
N TYR A 43 13.75 5.60 -15.07
CA TYR A 43 12.34 5.99 -15.12
C TYR A 43 12.12 7.37 -14.49
N ARG A 44 10.99 8.02 -14.79
CA ARG A 44 10.70 9.40 -14.34
C ARG A 44 9.92 9.46 -13.03
N ALA A 45 9.06 8.48 -12.74
CA ALA A 45 8.21 8.43 -11.56
C ALA A 45 8.14 7.02 -10.99
N HIS A 46 8.00 6.89 -9.67
CA HIS A 46 8.04 5.59 -8.97
C HIS A 46 7.01 4.60 -9.47
N TYR A 47 5.79 5.06 -9.75
CA TYR A 47 4.72 4.19 -10.26
C TYR A 47 5.08 3.50 -11.60
N GLN A 48 5.95 4.10 -12.41
CA GLN A 48 6.38 3.51 -13.70
C GLN A 48 7.29 2.28 -13.52
N ALA A 49 7.90 2.15 -12.36
CA ALA A 49 8.79 1.03 -12.05
C ALA A 49 8.12 -0.05 -11.21
N MET A 50 6.83 0.09 -10.88
CA MET A 50 6.14 -0.83 -9.99
C MET A 50 6.09 -2.24 -10.59
N GLU A 51 5.57 -2.38 -11.80
CA GLU A 51 5.47 -3.67 -12.50
C GLU A 51 6.85 -4.30 -12.72
N LEU A 52 7.86 -3.48 -13.02
CA LEU A 52 9.22 -3.98 -13.17
C LEU A 52 9.80 -4.50 -11.86
N GLN A 53 9.59 -3.80 -10.75
CA GLN A 53 10.03 -4.27 -9.43
C GLN A 53 9.39 -5.62 -9.08
N MET A 54 8.10 -5.78 -9.38
CA MET A 54 7.38 -7.03 -9.19
C MET A 54 7.95 -8.14 -10.06
N GLU A 55 8.12 -7.88 -11.36
CA GLU A 55 8.62 -8.85 -12.31
C GLU A 55 10.05 -9.32 -11.97
N LEU A 56 10.93 -8.39 -11.57
CA LEU A 56 12.27 -8.72 -11.10
C LEU A 56 12.23 -9.57 -9.83
N THR A 57 11.36 -9.22 -8.87
CA THR A 57 11.18 -10.00 -7.63
C THR A 57 10.67 -11.40 -7.93
N ASN A 58 9.64 -11.55 -8.76
CA ASN A 58 9.04 -12.82 -9.12
C ASN A 58 10.03 -13.75 -9.86
N ARG A 59 10.94 -13.17 -10.67
CA ARG A 59 12.00 -13.92 -11.35
C ARG A 59 13.25 -14.15 -10.51
N GLY A 60 13.30 -13.64 -9.28
CA GLY A 60 14.47 -13.73 -8.40
C GLY A 60 15.68 -12.95 -8.92
N ILE A 61 15.46 -11.89 -9.71
CA ILE A 61 16.52 -11.02 -10.22
C ILE A 61 16.81 -9.93 -9.16
N PRO A 62 18.01 -9.90 -8.54
CA PRO A 62 18.34 -8.90 -7.55
C PRO A 62 18.43 -7.50 -8.17
N PHE A 63 17.95 -6.49 -7.48
CA PHE A 63 18.03 -5.10 -7.92
C PHE A 63 18.11 -4.13 -6.73
N ASN A 64 18.68 -2.96 -6.99
CA ASN A 64 18.74 -1.84 -6.05
C ASN A 64 18.05 -0.59 -6.62
N ILE A 65 17.43 0.21 -5.76
CA ILE A 65 16.88 1.51 -6.13
C ILE A 65 17.79 2.59 -5.58
N THR A 66 18.48 3.30 -6.48
CA THR A 66 19.50 4.30 -6.10
C THR A 66 18.92 5.61 -5.56
N SER A 67 17.67 5.93 -5.86
CA SER A 67 17.03 7.19 -5.46
C SER A 67 15.70 6.96 -4.75
N GLY A 68 15.74 6.45 -3.52
CA GLY A 68 14.54 6.35 -2.70
C GLY A 68 14.23 4.94 -2.18
N LEU A 69 13.01 4.78 -1.66
CA LEU A 69 12.49 3.51 -1.18
C LEU A 69 11.85 2.74 -2.35
N ARG A 70 11.84 1.43 -2.28
CA ARG A 70 11.05 0.58 -3.17
C ARG A 70 9.58 1.03 -3.14
N PHE A 71 8.86 0.85 -4.23
CA PHE A 71 7.46 1.30 -4.34
C PHE A 71 6.63 0.86 -3.12
N PHE A 72 6.69 -0.43 -2.78
CA PHE A 72 5.90 -1.01 -1.69
C PHE A 72 6.40 -0.65 -0.27
N GLU A 73 7.59 -0.06 -0.15
CA GLU A 73 8.14 0.43 1.12
C GLU A 73 7.73 1.86 1.44
N GLN A 74 7.15 2.57 0.49
CA GLN A 74 6.77 3.96 0.66
C GLN A 74 5.68 4.13 1.73
N ALA A 75 5.75 5.26 2.46
CA ALA A 75 4.89 5.51 3.60
C ALA A 75 3.39 5.43 3.25
N HIS A 76 2.97 6.06 2.16
CA HIS A 76 1.57 6.08 1.73
C HIS A 76 1.05 4.71 1.28
N ILE A 77 1.90 3.87 0.70
CA ILE A 77 1.54 2.48 0.37
C ILE A 77 1.35 1.67 1.67
N LYS A 78 2.28 1.80 2.61
CA LYS A 78 2.17 1.16 3.94
C LYS A 78 0.99 1.68 4.75
N ASP A 79 0.60 2.93 4.56
CA ASP A 79 -0.56 3.53 5.22
C ASP A 79 -1.85 2.87 4.72
N VAL A 80 -2.06 2.80 3.41
CA VAL A 80 -3.21 2.11 2.80
C VAL A 80 -3.24 0.63 3.18
N ALA A 81 -2.10 -0.05 3.09
CA ALA A 81 -1.99 -1.44 3.51
C ALA A 81 -2.34 -1.64 5.00
N ALA A 82 -2.10 -0.65 5.87
CA ALA A 82 -2.48 -0.74 7.29
C ALA A 82 -4.01 -0.77 7.47
N PHE A 83 -4.78 0.04 6.74
CA PHE A 83 -6.23 -0.02 6.78
C PHE A 83 -6.73 -1.41 6.34
N MET A 84 -6.23 -1.93 5.24
CA MET A 84 -6.61 -3.24 4.73
C MET A 84 -6.22 -4.35 5.71
N LYS A 85 -5.00 -4.31 6.28
CA LYS A 85 -4.55 -5.28 7.30
C LYS A 85 -5.44 -5.27 8.54
N LEU A 86 -5.86 -4.08 8.99
CA LEU A 86 -6.74 -3.96 10.15
C LEU A 86 -8.14 -4.51 9.86
N ALA A 87 -8.64 -4.37 8.63
CA ALA A 87 -9.90 -4.95 8.19
C ALA A 87 -9.84 -6.50 8.19
N VAL A 88 -8.75 -7.08 7.64
CA VAL A 88 -8.52 -8.53 7.61
C VAL A 88 -8.24 -9.08 9.00
N ASN A 89 -7.43 -8.39 9.80
CA ASN A 89 -7.08 -8.79 11.17
C ASN A 89 -7.30 -7.66 12.15
N ARG A 90 -8.47 -7.67 12.77
CA ARG A 90 -8.88 -6.69 13.80
C ARG A 90 -7.97 -6.66 15.04
N LYS A 91 -7.06 -7.63 15.19
CA LYS A 91 -6.07 -7.72 16.26
C LYS A 91 -4.67 -7.28 15.82
N ASP A 92 -4.53 -6.64 14.66
CA ASP A 92 -3.26 -6.07 14.21
C ASP A 92 -2.98 -4.74 14.92
N GLU A 93 -2.21 -4.82 16.00
CA GLU A 93 -1.81 -3.65 16.81
C GLU A 93 -1.00 -2.63 16.00
N VAL A 94 -0.12 -3.11 15.15
CA VAL A 94 0.78 -2.24 14.36
C VAL A 94 -0.03 -1.44 13.35
N ALA A 95 -0.95 -2.10 12.64
CA ALA A 95 -1.86 -1.47 11.70
C ALA A 95 -2.77 -0.44 12.41
N PHE A 96 -3.42 -0.84 13.51
CA PHE A 96 -4.27 0.07 14.28
C PHE A 96 -3.52 1.31 14.75
N LYS A 97 -2.37 1.15 15.41
CA LYS A 97 -1.58 2.27 15.93
C LYS A 97 -1.04 3.16 14.82
N ARG A 98 -0.74 2.59 13.66
CA ARG A 98 -0.34 3.35 12.48
C ARG A 98 -1.46 4.27 12.04
N ILE A 99 -2.67 3.75 11.85
CA ILE A 99 -3.85 4.52 11.43
C ILE A 99 -4.23 5.57 12.50
N ALA A 100 -4.36 5.17 13.75
CA ALA A 100 -4.75 6.08 14.84
C ALA A 100 -3.82 7.31 14.92
N ARG A 101 -2.52 7.14 14.67
CA ARG A 101 -1.53 8.23 14.69
C ARG A 101 -1.59 9.17 13.49
N MET A 102 -2.34 8.84 12.45
CA MET A 102 -2.63 9.75 11.35
C MET A 102 -3.68 10.79 11.73
N LEU A 103 -4.52 10.45 12.72
CA LEU A 103 -5.62 11.30 13.13
C LEU A 103 -5.15 12.47 14.01
N PRO A 104 -5.70 13.68 13.84
CA PRO A 104 -5.24 14.89 14.52
C PRO A 104 -5.30 14.74 16.05
N GLY A 105 -4.19 15.03 16.74
CA GLY A 105 -4.12 14.99 18.21
C GLY A 105 -3.95 13.61 18.84
N ILE A 106 -3.82 12.55 18.05
CA ILE A 106 -3.49 11.21 18.56
C ILE A 106 -2.00 10.94 18.41
N GLY A 107 -1.28 11.00 19.53
CA GLY A 107 0.13 10.62 19.64
C GLY A 107 0.30 9.16 20.04
N VAL A 108 1.56 8.75 20.26
CA VAL A 108 1.92 7.36 20.61
C VAL A 108 1.17 6.86 21.85
N ILE A 109 1.13 7.67 22.93
CA ILE A 109 0.47 7.30 24.19
C ILE A 109 -1.04 7.15 24.00
N SER A 110 -1.68 8.10 23.30
CA SER A 110 -3.11 8.04 23.04
C SER A 110 -3.48 6.86 22.15
N ALA A 111 -2.68 6.59 21.11
CA ALA A 111 -2.87 5.42 20.24
C ALA A 111 -2.79 4.11 21.02
N SER A 112 -1.86 4.00 21.99
CA SER A 112 -1.75 2.81 22.84
C SER A 112 -2.93 2.63 23.80
N LYS A 113 -3.49 3.73 24.33
CA LYS A 113 -4.72 3.67 25.15
C LYS A 113 -5.93 3.26 24.31
N LEU A 114 -6.10 3.84 23.13
CA LEU A 114 -7.18 3.51 22.22
C LEU A 114 -7.05 2.05 21.72
N TRP A 115 -5.85 1.54 21.55
CA TRP A 115 -5.64 0.13 21.25
C TRP A 115 -6.17 -0.81 22.35
N LEU A 116 -5.94 -0.50 23.61
CA LEU A 116 -6.47 -1.30 24.72
C LEU A 116 -8.01 -1.23 24.77
N GLU A 117 -8.60 -0.08 24.45
CA GLU A 117 -10.03 0.08 24.36
C GLU A 117 -10.61 -0.72 23.16
N TRP A 118 -9.92 -0.68 22.00
CA TRP A 118 -10.23 -1.47 20.81
C TRP A 118 -10.21 -2.97 21.09
N LEU A 119 -9.16 -3.49 21.76
CA LEU A 119 -9.05 -4.91 22.13
C LEU A 119 -10.16 -5.36 23.12
N ASN A 120 -10.70 -4.43 23.89
CA ASN A 120 -11.77 -4.72 24.84
C ASN A 120 -13.18 -4.46 24.28
N SER A 121 -13.27 -3.95 23.07
CA SER A 121 -14.53 -3.68 22.37
C SER A 121 -15.13 -4.94 21.73
N PRO A 122 -16.42 -4.93 21.39
CA PRO A 122 -17.05 -6.00 20.63
C PRO A 122 -16.39 -6.25 19.26
N ILE A 123 -15.73 -5.24 18.69
CA ILE A 123 -15.03 -5.33 17.38
C ILE A 123 -14.02 -6.49 17.35
N THR A 124 -13.33 -6.75 18.47
CA THR A 124 -12.27 -7.78 18.54
C THR A 124 -12.63 -8.99 19.37
N LYS A 125 -13.70 -8.89 20.19
CA LYS A 125 -14.14 -9.99 21.09
C LYS A 125 -15.14 -10.93 20.45
N SER A 126 -15.89 -10.45 19.46
CA SER A 126 -16.79 -11.31 18.68
C SER A 126 -16.02 -11.98 17.56
N ASP A 127 -16.25 -13.27 17.32
CA ASP A 127 -15.75 -13.95 16.14
C ASP A 127 -16.54 -13.54 14.89
N ASP A 128 -17.79 -13.10 15.09
CA ASP A 128 -18.56 -12.49 14.01
C ASP A 128 -18.07 -11.05 13.74
N PRO A 129 -18.03 -10.64 12.48
CA PRO A 129 -17.70 -9.26 12.14
C PRO A 129 -18.71 -8.28 12.78
N PRO A 130 -18.27 -7.11 13.26
CA PRO A 130 -19.20 -6.11 13.78
C PRO A 130 -20.13 -5.66 12.66
N ILE A 131 -21.41 -5.47 12.99
CA ILE A 131 -22.39 -4.95 12.04
C ILE A 131 -22.00 -3.53 11.60
N SER A 132 -21.33 -2.75 12.48
CA SER A 132 -20.79 -1.43 12.15
C SER A 132 -19.61 -1.08 13.06
N PHE A 133 -18.48 -0.73 12.48
CA PHE A 133 -17.32 -0.17 13.20
C PHE A 133 -17.63 1.23 13.71
N SER A 134 -18.31 2.07 12.91
CA SER A 134 -18.65 3.46 13.27
C SER A 134 -19.49 3.52 14.53
N GLU A 135 -20.52 2.70 14.68
CA GLU A 135 -21.36 2.65 15.89
C GLU A 135 -20.58 2.31 17.17
N HIS A 136 -19.57 1.45 17.05
CA HIS A 136 -18.72 1.07 18.18
C HIS A 136 -17.70 2.15 18.51
N LEU A 137 -17.10 2.77 17.49
CA LEU A 137 -16.07 3.78 17.65
C LEU A 137 -16.58 5.11 18.20
N GLU A 138 -17.86 5.43 18.00
CA GLU A 138 -18.50 6.60 18.62
C GLU A 138 -18.41 6.60 20.16
N LYS A 139 -18.30 5.43 20.76
CA LYS A 139 -18.21 5.25 22.23
C LYS A 139 -16.81 5.48 22.80
N PHE A 140 -15.81 5.56 21.93
CA PHE A 140 -14.41 5.70 22.36
C PHE A 140 -14.09 7.13 22.82
N LYS A 141 -13.25 7.21 23.85
CA LYS A 141 -12.80 8.50 24.39
C LYS A 141 -11.57 9.01 23.62
N VAL A 142 -11.84 9.78 22.56
CA VAL A 142 -10.79 10.38 21.74
C VAL A 142 -10.59 11.87 22.05
N PRO A 143 -9.42 12.46 21.74
CA PRO A 143 -9.21 13.89 21.84
C PRO A 143 -10.22 14.67 21.00
N SER A 144 -10.68 15.83 21.48
CA SER A 144 -11.71 16.65 20.79
C SER A 144 -11.33 16.96 19.34
N LYS A 145 -10.03 17.17 19.06
CA LYS A 145 -9.51 17.42 17.70
C LYS A 145 -9.67 16.24 16.74
N SER A 146 -9.72 15.02 17.28
CA SER A 146 -9.83 13.79 16.50
C SER A 146 -11.28 13.34 16.29
N LYS A 147 -12.26 13.91 16.98
CA LYS A 147 -13.61 13.35 17.07
C LYS A 147 -14.25 13.08 15.70
N ASN A 148 -14.20 14.05 14.80
CA ASN A 148 -14.79 13.89 13.47
C ASN A 148 -14.01 12.88 12.62
N THR A 149 -12.68 12.98 12.60
CA THR A 149 -11.83 12.06 11.83
C THR A 149 -11.84 10.64 12.39
N TRP A 150 -12.10 10.48 13.70
CA TRP A 150 -12.30 9.18 14.34
C TRP A 150 -13.59 8.51 13.89
N ILE A 151 -14.67 9.27 13.79
CA ILE A 151 -15.95 8.79 13.26
C ILE A 151 -15.81 8.43 11.77
N GLN A 152 -15.14 9.28 10.99
CA GLN A 152 -14.84 8.99 9.58
C GLN A 152 -13.98 7.74 9.40
N PHE A 153 -13.01 7.51 10.30
CA PHE A 153 -12.27 6.25 10.33
C PHE A 153 -13.20 5.04 10.52
N GLY A 154 -14.19 5.15 11.41
CA GLY A 154 -15.21 4.11 11.58
C GLY A 154 -15.99 3.83 10.30
N TYR A 155 -16.48 4.87 9.63
CA TYR A 155 -17.17 4.72 8.34
C TYR A 155 -16.27 4.11 7.25
N THR A 156 -15.00 4.55 7.17
CA THR A 156 -14.06 3.92 6.25
C THR A 156 -13.94 2.42 6.54
N MET A 157 -13.82 2.01 7.81
CA MET A 157 -13.76 0.59 8.17
C MET A 157 -15.04 -0.18 7.82
N ASP A 158 -16.22 0.45 7.95
CA ASP A 158 -17.50 -0.13 7.53
C ASP A 158 -17.52 -0.38 6.00
N GLU A 159 -17.00 0.57 5.22
CA GLU A 159 -16.86 0.41 3.75
C GLU A 159 -15.83 -0.67 3.35
N LEU A 160 -14.82 -0.93 4.18
CA LEU A 160 -13.88 -2.02 3.93
C LEU A 160 -14.46 -3.40 4.22
N CYS A 161 -15.51 -3.46 5.03
CA CYS A 161 -16.16 -4.70 5.46
C CYS A 161 -17.68 -4.57 5.37
N PRO A 162 -18.27 -4.32 4.18
CA PRO A 162 -19.70 -4.21 4.02
C PRO A 162 -20.37 -5.53 4.44
N ASP A 163 -21.44 -5.42 5.23
CA ASP A 163 -22.19 -6.58 5.76
C ASP A 163 -21.32 -7.64 6.47
N GLY A 164 -20.13 -7.22 6.93
CA GLY A 164 -19.17 -8.07 7.63
C GLY A 164 -18.23 -8.88 6.73
N GLU A 165 -18.35 -8.77 5.43
CA GLU A 165 -17.45 -9.39 4.45
C GLU A 165 -16.41 -8.38 3.95
N LEU A 166 -15.22 -8.86 3.63
CA LEU A 166 -14.16 -7.99 3.08
C LEU A 166 -14.52 -7.55 1.66
N ALA A 167 -14.48 -6.26 1.41
CA ALA A 167 -14.59 -5.74 0.05
C ALA A 167 -13.40 -6.18 -0.82
N PRO A 168 -13.56 -6.24 -2.15
CA PRO A 168 -12.44 -6.47 -3.07
C PRO A 168 -11.32 -5.43 -2.88
N PRO A 169 -10.03 -5.80 -3.11
CA PRO A 169 -8.89 -4.91 -2.83
C PRO A 169 -9.00 -3.54 -3.48
N ARG A 170 -9.46 -3.47 -4.72
CA ARG A 170 -9.66 -2.22 -5.46
C ARG A 170 -10.67 -1.29 -4.77
N GLU A 171 -11.77 -1.85 -4.30
CA GLU A 171 -12.83 -1.10 -3.60
C GLU A 171 -12.32 -0.60 -2.26
N MET A 172 -11.63 -1.46 -1.50
CA MET A 172 -11.00 -1.06 -0.24
C MET A 172 -10.05 0.13 -0.44
N ILE A 173 -9.17 0.09 -1.45
CA ILE A 173 -8.25 1.19 -1.74
C ILE A 173 -9.05 2.46 -2.10
N SER A 174 -10.12 2.34 -2.88
CA SER A 174 -10.97 3.48 -3.25
C SER A 174 -11.64 4.12 -2.04
N SER A 175 -12.21 3.33 -1.12
CA SER A 175 -12.82 3.81 0.12
C SER A 175 -11.81 4.48 1.05
N ILE A 176 -10.59 3.94 1.16
CA ILE A 176 -9.52 4.55 1.96
C ILE A 176 -9.15 5.93 1.38
N LEU A 177 -9.01 6.04 0.05
CA LEU A 177 -8.67 7.29 -0.64
C LEU A 177 -9.82 8.30 -0.62
N GLY A 178 -11.06 7.85 -0.66
CA GLY A 178 -12.25 8.72 -0.54
C GLY A 178 -12.58 9.11 0.91
N GLY A 179 -11.97 8.45 1.89
CA GLY A 179 -12.23 8.61 3.31
C GLY A 179 -11.21 9.49 4.03
N VAL A 180 -10.97 9.16 5.29
CA VAL A 180 -10.10 9.92 6.22
C VAL A 180 -8.65 10.07 5.76
N TYR A 181 -8.17 9.23 4.85
CA TYR A 181 -6.77 9.20 4.44
C TYR A 181 -6.41 10.34 3.48
N ASP A 182 -7.31 10.83 2.64
CA ASP A 182 -7.03 11.92 1.70
C ASP A 182 -6.65 13.21 2.42
N ASP A 183 -7.43 13.61 3.43
CA ASP A 183 -7.16 14.79 4.25
C ASP A 183 -5.80 14.69 4.96
N TYR A 184 -5.48 13.51 5.49
CA TYR A 184 -4.17 13.26 6.08
C TYR A 184 -3.04 13.43 5.06
N MET A 185 -3.17 12.84 3.86
CA MET A 185 -2.15 12.96 2.82
C MET A 185 -1.90 14.40 2.39
N ARG A 186 -2.98 15.17 2.16
CA ARG A 186 -2.89 16.60 1.79
C ARG A 186 -2.17 17.42 2.85
N SER A 187 -2.43 17.13 4.11
CA SER A 187 -1.80 17.85 5.24
C SER A 187 -0.36 17.42 5.49
N LYS A 188 -0.01 16.18 5.20
CA LYS A 188 1.26 15.57 5.59
C LYS A 188 2.34 15.64 4.53
N PHE A 189 1.99 15.55 3.25
CA PHE A 189 2.95 15.36 2.18
C PHE A 189 2.93 16.53 1.18
N THR A 190 4.10 17.13 0.95
CA THR A 190 4.27 18.21 -0.03
C THR A 190 4.16 17.73 -1.49
N ASN A 191 4.40 16.45 -1.73
CA ASN A 191 4.32 15.80 -3.04
C ASN A 191 3.05 14.94 -3.19
N TYR A 192 1.91 15.48 -2.75
CA TYR A 192 0.60 14.82 -2.77
C TYR A 192 0.27 14.20 -4.14
N ASP A 193 0.41 14.97 -5.23
CA ASP A 193 0.03 14.53 -6.57
C ASP A 193 0.79 13.25 -7.02
N ASN A 194 2.08 13.17 -6.71
CA ASN A 194 2.86 11.97 -7.03
C ASN A 194 2.38 10.76 -6.21
N ARG A 195 2.03 10.98 -4.95
CA ARG A 195 1.55 9.89 -4.07
C ARG A 195 0.18 9.38 -4.47
N ILE A 196 -0.71 10.27 -4.94
CA ILE A 196 -1.99 9.84 -5.53
C ILE A 196 -1.75 8.99 -6.77
N GLN A 197 -0.81 9.36 -7.65
CA GLN A 197 -0.47 8.55 -8.81
C GLN A 197 0.05 7.16 -8.43
N ASP A 198 0.89 7.08 -7.40
CA ASP A 198 1.37 5.81 -6.86
C ASP A 198 0.19 4.95 -6.34
N LEU A 199 -0.77 5.56 -5.62
CA LEU A 199 -1.92 4.84 -5.07
C LEU A 199 -2.95 4.44 -6.14
N GLU A 200 -3.14 5.25 -7.17
CA GLU A 200 -3.93 4.86 -8.34
C GLU A 200 -3.29 3.69 -9.10
N GLN A 201 -1.96 3.64 -9.14
CA GLN A 201 -1.26 2.49 -9.72
C GLN A 201 -1.41 1.24 -8.84
N LEU A 202 -1.29 1.38 -7.51
CA LEU A 202 -1.56 0.29 -6.57
C LEU A 202 -2.99 -0.26 -6.74
N LYS A 203 -3.96 0.63 -6.92
CA LYS A 203 -5.36 0.29 -7.15
C LYS A 203 -5.55 -0.49 -8.46
N ARG A 204 -4.89 -0.08 -9.55
CA ARG A 204 -4.91 -0.85 -10.82
C ARG A 204 -4.29 -2.24 -10.64
N TYR A 205 -3.16 -2.30 -9.94
CA TYR A 205 -2.53 -3.58 -9.65
C TYR A 205 -3.44 -4.51 -8.84
N SER A 206 -4.19 -3.95 -7.88
CA SER A 206 -5.10 -4.72 -7.05
C SER A 206 -6.28 -5.37 -7.83
N GLU A 207 -6.57 -4.91 -9.06
CA GLU A 207 -7.61 -5.50 -9.92
C GLU A 207 -7.31 -6.95 -10.35
N GLN A 208 -6.08 -7.42 -10.17
CA GLN A 208 -5.67 -8.78 -10.47
C GLN A 208 -6.03 -9.78 -9.35
N PHE A 209 -6.58 -9.27 -8.23
CA PHE A 209 -6.89 -10.06 -7.04
C PHE A 209 -8.37 -9.93 -6.70
N ASP A 210 -9.03 -11.05 -6.54
CA ASP A 210 -10.40 -11.11 -6.05
C ASP A 210 -10.46 -11.09 -4.51
N ASP A 211 -9.40 -11.56 -3.85
CA ASP A 211 -9.29 -11.65 -2.39
C ASP A 211 -8.29 -10.65 -1.81
N SER A 212 -8.71 -9.94 -0.75
CA SER A 212 -7.90 -8.92 -0.08
C SER A 212 -6.76 -9.51 0.75
N THR A 213 -6.89 -10.76 1.21
CA THR A 213 -5.83 -11.47 1.94
C THR A 213 -4.71 -11.87 1.01
N ASP A 214 -5.05 -12.38 -0.17
CA ASP A 214 -4.07 -12.75 -1.21
C ASP A 214 -3.31 -11.50 -1.70
N PHE A 215 -4.03 -10.40 -1.93
CA PHE A 215 -3.40 -9.12 -2.28
C PHE A 215 -2.42 -8.65 -1.21
N LEU A 216 -2.80 -8.68 0.06
CA LEU A 216 -1.92 -8.29 1.17
C LEU A 216 -0.72 -9.24 1.32
N GLY A 217 -0.90 -10.53 1.07
CA GLY A 217 0.18 -11.52 1.02
C GLY A 217 1.20 -11.15 -0.05
N GLN A 218 0.74 -10.82 -1.25
CA GLN A 218 1.61 -10.38 -2.34
C GLN A 218 2.34 -9.06 -2.00
N LEU A 219 1.65 -8.08 -1.41
CA LEU A 219 2.30 -6.84 -0.96
C LEU A 219 3.40 -7.09 0.08
N ALA A 220 3.20 -8.05 0.98
CA ALA A 220 4.20 -8.41 1.99
C ALA A 220 5.45 -9.01 1.33
N LEU A 221 5.30 -9.88 0.34
CA LEU A 221 6.41 -10.45 -0.42
C LEU A 221 7.20 -9.36 -1.18
N LEU A 222 6.50 -8.42 -1.81
CA LEU A 222 7.11 -7.33 -2.59
C LEU A 222 7.75 -6.25 -1.73
N SER A 223 7.32 -6.08 -0.48
CA SER A 223 7.92 -5.10 0.44
C SER A 223 9.24 -5.56 1.06
N GLY A 224 9.75 -6.74 0.70
CA GLY A 224 10.99 -7.29 1.22
C GLY A 224 10.90 -7.51 2.71
N VAL A 225 10.18 -8.52 3.12
CA VAL A 225 10.30 -9.03 4.50
C VAL A 225 11.66 -9.69 4.61
N GLU A 226 12.57 -9.03 5.34
CA GLU A 226 13.75 -9.67 5.92
C GLU A 226 13.32 -10.73 6.93
#